data_26a26bf43e41db0524b745518416cd21
#
_entry.id   26a26bf43e41db0524b745518416cd21
#
_cell.length_a   1.000
_cell.length_b   1.000
_cell.length_c   1.000
_cell.angle_alpha   90.00
_cell.angle_beta   90.00
_cell.angle_gamma   90.00
#
_symmetry.space_group_name_H-M   'P 1'
#
loop_
_entity.id
_entity.type
_entity.pdbx_description
1 polymer ?
#
loop_
_entity_poly.entity_id
_entity_poly.type
_entity_poly.pdbx_seq_one_letter_code
_entity_poly.pdbx_strand_id
1 'polypeptide(L)'
;MLPIELLRVNISTKMNHIKPVFCNENELSLPTKIIKTYQEMAEKKVSKAIVDESISKIEDKHSDYKFVRGICHLLEQRCIYSSPVLHSDKITEIGNNNSNSAIYLRRDIFEESSRTGYPVTENERRNILQKIALKNKLTIEELELSMWNDLDKNRYLKSFDSLSSLQLVAWYNISILQTLLLNCVKLEFSVYGGYNWKKILHKIKQLGLMYFLYSEADPKSTKDNQSKKHNIVFGNDNDKKIICEVDGPLSILRLTDRYGIAIAKLIPLIIFTENWSINAVILRKSVSGAKKTYNFRISNNDEDLPIFDASEITSHFDSPSMSNSNLGSSFDNALDNFDSNVERKFMDKFLTFSTNWGLSREPDPLILSDGRAFIADFLFEKSKVKVYFEIVGFWTSDYLKRKLEKIKDLNTNINTAPDTHLLIAANMDNYVSENGDKIMIDSIFSKIMAKEQLILYKKDEIPFGPIIKYLKELDSRIIDDITIKFQDTITREIEKKITENQNKIIFLDQIADKYDIPVGSVLKTVRDLQSSNERSNEPVISILNNFLLIDNYMISIDKINMMLPELDKINKLQDAIYFLSKNDIPEECITLLIPKIGFEIIWNGIDANDASIQRQSKKKS
;
A
#
# COMPACT_ATOMS: atom_id res chain seq x y z
N MET A 1 4.73 -9.49 20.71
CA MET A 1 5.33 -10.83 20.45
C MET A 1 6.22 -11.23 21.61
N LEU A 2 6.37 -12.53 21.86
CA LEU A 2 7.26 -13.05 22.90
C LEU A 2 8.69 -13.28 22.38
N PRO A 3 9.71 -13.21 23.25
CA PRO A 3 11.03 -13.78 22.95
C PRO A 3 10.92 -15.27 22.62
N ILE A 4 11.74 -15.74 21.68
CA ILE A 4 11.64 -17.12 21.16
C ILE A 4 11.93 -18.19 22.23
N GLU A 5 12.70 -17.81 23.25
CA GLU A 5 13.04 -18.63 24.42
C GLU A 5 11.82 -18.91 25.30
N LEU A 6 10.85 -18.00 25.30
CA LEU A 6 9.61 -18.11 26.08
C LEU A 6 8.49 -18.83 25.31
N LEU A 7 8.76 -19.27 24.10
CA LEU A 7 7.79 -20.01 23.31
C LEU A 7 7.52 -21.38 23.94
N ARG A 8 6.23 -21.65 24.25
CA ARG A 8 5.72 -22.92 24.78
C ARG A 8 5.17 -23.74 23.64
N VAL A 9 5.72 -24.93 23.39
CA VAL A 9 5.27 -25.82 22.32
C VAL A 9 5.39 -27.28 22.69
N ASN A 10 4.45 -28.08 22.24
CA ASN A 10 4.48 -29.54 22.25
C ASN A 10 4.87 -30.04 20.85
N ILE A 11 5.86 -30.92 20.76
CA ILE A 11 6.37 -31.44 19.51
C ILE A 11 6.13 -32.95 19.45
N SER A 12 5.38 -33.38 18.45
CA SER A 12 5.23 -34.82 18.11
C SER A 12 6.20 -35.15 16.97
N THR A 13 7.29 -35.83 17.32
CA THR A 13 8.28 -36.26 16.32
C THR A 13 7.79 -37.38 15.42
N LYS A 14 6.85 -38.23 15.91
CA LYS A 14 6.23 -39.32 15.12
C LYS A 14 5.31 -38.76 14.02
N MET A 15 4.56 -37.72 14.33
CA MET A 15 3.59 -37.10 13.40
C MET A 15 4.15 -35.89 12.67
N ASN A 16 5.40 -35.49 12.91
CA ASN A 16 5.98 -34.24 12.41
C ASN A 16 5.09 -33.02 12.68
N HIS A 17 4.48 -32.98 13.86
CA HIS A 17 3.54 -31.91 14.22
C HIS A 17 4.06 -31.08 15.39
N ILE A 18 3.83 -29.78 15.36
CA ILE A 18 4.10 -28.83 16.44
C ILE A 18 2.80 -28.15 16.84
N LYS A 19 2.54 -28.11 18.16
CA LYS A 19 1.35 -27.46 18.71
C LYS A 19 1.79 -26.48 19.79
N PRO A 20 1.45 -25.16 19.68
CA PRO A 20 1.72 -24.22 20.76
C PRO A 20 0.86 -24.58 21.99
N VAL A 21 1.38 -24.28 23.17
CA VAL A 21 0.65 -24.46 24.43
C VAL A 21 0.00 -23.12 24.76
N PHE A 22 -1.25 -22.99 24.42
CA PHE A 22 -2.06 -21.81 24.72
C PHE A 22 -2.51 -21.81 26.18
N CYS A 23 -2.89 -20.62 26.67
CA CYS A 23 -3.54 -20.46 27.95
C CYS A 23 -5.07 -20.54 27.76
N ASN A 24 -5.73 -21.32 28.61
CA ASN A 24 -7.17 -21.53 28.59
C ASN A 24 -7.87 -20.77 29.75
N GLU A 25 -9.21 -20.76 29.73
CA GLU A 25 -10.02 -20.08 30.76
C GLU A 25 -9.74 -20.58 32.19
N ASN A 26 -9.41 -21.86 32.33
CA ASN A 26 -9.10 -22.48 33.64
C ASN A 26 -7.79 -21.93 34.27
N GLU A 27 -6.93 -21.28 33.49
CA GLU A 27 -5.63 -20.77 33.94
C GLU A 27 -5.65 -19.25 34.23
N LEU A 28 -6.81 -18.60 34.25
CA LEU A 28 -6.96 -17.14 34.46
C LEU A 28 -6.52 -16.67 35.85
N SER A 29 -6.45 -17.54 36.83
CA SER A 29 -6.07 -17.18 38.21
C SER A 29 -4.67 -16.59 38.32
N LEU A 30 -3.71 -17.12 37.55
CA LEU A 30 -2.32 -16.64 37.55
C LEU A 30 -2.17 -15.28 36.83
N PRO A 31 -2.68 -15.08 35.61
CA PRO A 31 -2.72 -13.76 34.99
C PRO A 31 -3.36 -12.69 35.87
N THR A 32 -4.50 -12.98 36.49
CA THR A 32 -5.19 -12.06 37.41
C THR A 32 -4.29 -11.66 38.59
N LYS A 33 -3.59 -12.62 39.19
CA LYS A 33 -2.67 -12.36 40.30
C LYS A 33 -1.49 -11.50 39.87
N ILE A 34 -0.92 -11.74 38.69
CA ILE A 34 0.21 -10.96 38.17
C ILE A 34 -0.25 -9.52 37.88
N ILE A 35 -1.40 -9.32 37.22
CA ILE A 35 -1.97 -7.99 36.95
C ILE A 35 -2.12 -7.22 38.25
N LYS A 36 -2.74 -7.85 39.25
CA LYS A 36 -2.92 -7.23 40.59
C LYS A 36 -1.60 -6.83 41.22
N THR A 37 -0.57 -7.65 41.09
CA THR A 37 0.77 -7.34 41.59
C THR A 37 1.33 -6.07 40.91
N TYR A 38 1.24 -5.97 39.57
CA TYR A 38 1.69 -4.75 38.86
C TYR A 38 0.87 -3.50 39.26
N GLN A 39 -0.44 -3.63 39.46
CA GLN A 39 -1.29 -2.54 39.94
C GLN A 39 -0.85 -2.03 41.32
N GLU A 40 -0.69 -2.94 42.29
CA GLU A 40 -0.25 -2.60 43.62
C GLU A 40 1.15 -1.94 43.64
N MET A 41 2.07 -2.41 42.78
CA MET A 41 3.41 -1.85 42.64
C MET A 41 3.41 -0.47 41.98
N ALA A 42 2.51 -0.24 41.00
CA ALA A 42 2.34 1.06 40.38
C ALA A 42 1.76 2.10 41.36
N GLU A 43 0.76 1.70 42.18
CA GLU A 43 0.20 2.56 43.23
C GLU A 43 1.26 2.97 44.26
N LYS A 44 2.12 2.02 44.66
CA LYS A 44 3.21 2.25 45.60
C LYS A 44 4.42 2.94 44.99
N LYS A 45 4.47 3.11 43.67
CA LYS A 45 5.60 3.68 42.91
C LYS A 45 6.95 3.06 43.32
N VAL A 46 7.02 1.74 43.35
CA VAL A 46 8.22 1.01 43.77
C VAL A 46 9.26 0.97 42.63
N SER A 47 10.54 0.69 42.99
CA SER A 47 11.60 0.53 42.02
C SER A 47 11.43 -0.76 41.21
N LYS A 48 11.97 -0.77 40.00
CA LYS A 48 11.93 -1.97 39.10
C LYS A 48 12.52 -3.19 39.79
N ALA A 49 13.56 -3.04 40.56
CA ALA A 49 14.15 -4.14 41.33
C ALA A 49 13.14 -4.82 42.27
N ILE A 50 12.25 -4.05 42.93
CA ILE A 50 11.21 -4.60 43.80
C ILE A 50 10.11 -5.30 42.99
N VAL A 51 9.77 -4.75 41.82
CA VAL A 51 8.83 -5.39 40.87
C VAL A 51 9.40 -6.74 40.45
N ASP A 52 10.65 -6.79 39.99
CA ASP A 52 11.32 -8.00 39.53
C ASP A 52 11.41 -9.07 40.64
N GLU A 53 11.74 -8.64 41.88
CA GLU A 53 11.76 -9.54 43.04
C GLU A 53 10.37 -10.12 43.37
N SER A 54 9.33 -9.31 43.26
CA SER A 54 7.96 -9.75 43.54
C SER A 54 7.47 -10.74 42.49
N ILE A 55 7.85 -10.54 41.23
CA ILE A 55 7.56 -11.47 40.12
C ILE A 55 8.36 -12.75 40.29
N SER A 56 9.64 -12.70 40.65
CA SER A 56 10.45 -13.90 40.93
C SER A 56 9.83 -14.80 42.01
N LYS A 57 9.25 -14.21 43.07
CA LYS A 57 8.53 -14.95 44.11
C LYS A 57 7.27 -15.67 43.57
N ILE A 58 6.64 -15.15 42.51
CA ILE A 58 5.50 -15.81 41.84
C ILE A 58 6.02 -16.93 40.93
N GLU A 59 7.12 -16.68 40.21
CA GLU A 59 7.76 -17.64 39.32
C GLU A 59 8.23 -18.88 40.09
N ASP A 60 8.89 -18.70 41.24
CA ASP A 60 9.39 -19.79 42.08
C ASP A 60 8.29 -20.74 42.57
N LYS A 61 7.04 -20.25 42.65
CA LYS A 61 5.87 -21.01 43.08
C LYS A 61 5.14 -21.70 41.93
N HIS A 62 5.53 -21.43 40.68
CA HIS A 62 4.86 -21.93 39.51
C HIS A 62 5.78 -22.83 38.69
N SER A 63 5.32 -24.00 38.29
CA SER A 63 6.13 -24.97 37.54
C SER A 63 6.50 -24.54 36.13
N ASP A 64 5.74 -23.61 35.53
CA ASP A 64 5.96 -23.11 34.18
C ASP A 64 6.47 -21.66 34.18
N TYR A 65 7.77 -21.54 34.32
CA TYR A 65 8.44 -20.23 34.31
C TYR A 65 8.27 -19.48 32.98
N LYS A 66 8.17 -20.19 31.84
CA LYS A 66 7.99 -19.57 30.53
C LYS A 66 6.66 -18.87 30.41
N PHE A 67 5.61 -19.44 31.01
CA PHE A 67 4.31 -18.81 31.05
C PHE A 67 4.32 -17.53 31.89
N VAL A 68 4.87 -17.60 33.11
CA VAL A 68 4.98 -16.42 33.99
C VAL A 68 5.77 -15.31 33.31
N ARG A 69 6.97 -15.60 32.81
CA ARG A 69 7.82 -14.62 32.12
C ARG A 69 7.19 -14.07 30.85
N GLY A 70 6.47 -14.92 30.11
CA GLY A 70 5.75 -14.52 28.90
C GLY A 70 4.68 -13.48 29.19
N ILE A 71 3.87 -13.72 30.24
CA ILE A 71 2.85 -12.77 30.70
C ILE A 71 3.49 -11.47 31.21
N CYS A 72 4.53 -11.57 32.05
CA CYS A 72 5.24 -10.41 32.57
C CYS A 72 5.86 -9.58 31.44
N HIS A 73 6.47 -10.21 30.44
CA HIS A 73 7.01 -9.53 29.26
C HIS A 73 5.96 -8.68 28.53
N LEU A 74 4.72 -9.15 28.44
CA LEU A 74 3.63 -8.39 27.83
C LEU A 74 3.19 -7.22 28.73
N LEU A 75 3.06 -7.45 30.04
CA LEU A 75 2.66 -6.41 30.97
C LEU A 75 3.72 -5.30 31.12
N GLU A 76 5.00 -5.63 31.04
CA GLU A 76 6.08 -4.65 31.07
C GLU A 76 6.00 -3.64 29.92
N GLN A 77 5.47 -4.02 28.76
CA GLN A 77 5.23 -3.11 27.64
C GLN A 77 4.17 -2.05 27.95
N ARG A 78 3.37 -2.26 28.99
CA ARG A 78 2.32 -1.35 29.49
C ARG A 78 2.74 -0.59 30.75
N CYS A 79 3.99 -0.75 31.18
CA CYS A 79 4.58 -0.07 32.32
C CYS A 79 5.35 1.16 31.86
N ILE A 80 5.14 2.28 32.51
CA ILE A 80 5.94 3.49 32.32
C ILE A 80 6.84 3.65 33.55
N TYR A 81 8.14 3.55 33.30
CA TYR A 81 9.14 3.77 34.35
C TYR A 81 9.74 5.17 34.23
N SER A 82 9.99 5.82 35.34
CA SER A 82 10.66 7.11 35.44
C SER A 82 11.95 6.99 36.26
N SER A 83 12.96 7.77 35.91
CA SER A 83 14.14 7.91 36.76
C SER A 83 13.76 8.56 38.07
N PRO A 84 14.43 8.23 39.21
CA PRO A 84 14.21 8.89 40.47
C PRO A 84 14.45 10.40 40.31
N VAL A 85 13.44 11.20 40.64
CA VAL A 85 13.57 12.66 40.68
C VAL A 85 14.16 13.01 42.03
N LEU A 86 15.38 13.46 42.06
CA LEU A 86 15.93 14.09 43.25
C LEU A 86 15.20 15.42 43.51
N HIS A 87 14.65 15.57 44.70
CA HIS A 87 13.96 16.78 45.16
C HIS A 87 14.96 17.95 45.41
N SER A 88 15.82 18.24 44.47
CA SER A 88 16.59 19.47 44.55
C SER A 88 16.45 20.25 43.25
N ASP A 89 15.78 21.39 43.34
CA ASP A 89 15.77 22.45 42.33
C ASP A 89 17.19 22.95 41.99
N LYS A 90 18.22 22.36 42.62
CA LYS A 90 19.64 22.70 42.54
C LYS A 90 20.38 22.05 41.36
N ILE A 91 19.82 21.01 40.73
CA ILE A 91 20.48 20.30 39.61
C ILE A 91 20.11 20.89 38.23
N THR A 92 19.12 21.76 38.17
CA THR A 92 18.69 22.42 36.94
C THR A 92 19.68 23.44 36.37
N GLU A 93 20.69 23.85 37.13
CA GLU A 93 21.75 24.75 36.67
C GLU A 93 22.89 24.04 35.89
N ILE A 94 22.95 22.70 35.91
CA ILE A 94 23.99 21.91 35.24
C ILE A 94 23.40 21.17 34.02
N GLY A 95 23.01 21.93 33.01
CA GLY A 95 22.72 21.41 31.66
C GLY A 95 21.43 20.62 31.52
N ASN A 96 20.66 21.00 30.54
CA ASN A 96 19.28 20.59 30.15
C ASN A 96 19.04 19.10 29.80
N ASN A 97 19.81 18.13 30.31
CA ASN A 97 19.58 16.70 30.01
C ASN A 97 19.71 15.84 31.28
N ASN A 98 18.58 15.50 31.89
CA ASN A 98 18.46 14.66 33.11
C ASN A 98 19.12 13.26 33.01
N SER A 99 19.36 12.73 31.81
CA SER A 99 20.01 11.42 31.61
C SER A 99 21.55 11.45 31.75
N ASN A 100 22.17 12.62 31.67
CA ASN A 100 23.62 12.76 31.71
C ASN A 100 24.18 13.04 33.12
N SER A 101 23.34 13.34 34.13
CA SER A 101 23.81 13.69 35.45
C SER A 101 24.55 12.55 36.16
N ALA A 102 24.02 11.33 36.11
CA ALA A 102 24.64 10.16 36.76
C ALA A 102 26.01 9.80 36.16
N ILE A 103 26.12 9.90 34.82
CA ILE A 103 27.38 9.65 34.09
C ILE A 103 28.43 10.69 34.47
N TYR A 104 28.06 11.97 34.55
CA TYR A 104 28.98 13.06 34.97
C TYR A 104 29.43 12.91 36.42
N LEU A 105 28.51 12.57 37.35
CA LEU A 105 28.86 12.32 38.72
C LEU A 105 29.86 11.17 38.90
N ARG A 106 29.63 10.06 38.20
CA ARG A 106 30.60 8.93 38.21
C ARG A 106 31.94 9.34 37.62
N ARG A 107 31.98 10.11 36.54
CA ARG A 107 33.21 10.60 35.93
C ARG A 107 33.97 11.50 36.92
N ASP A 108 33.29 12.46 37.52
CA ASP A 108 33.92 13.36 38.52
C ASP A 108 34.53 12.59 39.71
N ILE A 109 33.81 11.54 40.18
CA ILE A 109 34.32 10.66 41.25
C ILE A 109 35.57 9.90 40.79
N PHE A 110 35.58 9.35 39.58
CA PHE A 110 36.75 8.63 39.04
C PHE A 110 37.94 9.56 38.76
N GLU A 111 37.71 10.76 38.25
CA GLU A 111 38.73 11.78 38.05
C GLU A 111 39.37 12.20 39.40
N GLU A 112 38.57 12.45 40.42
CA GLU A 112 39.10 12.79 41.74
C GLU A 112 39.85 11.62 42.39
N SER A 113 39.32 10.40 42.25
CA SER A 113 40.00 9.18 42.68
C SER A 113 41.34 8.99 41.99
N SER A 114 41.44 9.28 40.69
CA SER A 114 42.68 9.21 39.93
C SER A 114 43.72 10.25 40.42
N ARG A 115 43.27 11.44 40.86
CA ARG A 115 44.15 12.52 41.34
C ARG A 115 44.65 12.29 42.76
N THR A 116 43.81 11.72 43.62
CA THR A 116 44.11 11.52 45.05
C THR A 116 44.69 10.14 45.35
N GLY A 117 44.72 9.23 44.39
CA GLY A 117 44.95 7.80 44.54
C GLY A 117 43.67 7.02 44.75
N TYR A 118 43.67 5.74 44.32
CA TYR A 118 42.52 4.88 44.51
C TYR A 118 42.27 4.60 45.99
N PRO A 119 41.02 4.83 46.49
CA PRO A 119 40.69 4.65 47.90
C PRO A 119 40.79 3.17 48.29
N VAL A 120 41.59 2.88 49.30
CA VAL A 120 41.74 1.53 49.86
C VAL A 120 40.94 1.39 51.13
N THR A 121 40.76 2.51 51.88
CA THR A 121 40.00 2.55 53.12
C THR A 121 38.65 3.24 52.96
N GLU A 122 37.70 2.92 53.81
CA GLU A 122 36.39 3.53 53.81
C GLU A 122 36.41 5.05 54.10
N ASN A 123 37.39 5.49 54.92
CA ASN A 123 37.62 6.91 55.19
C ASN A 123 38.07 7.67 53.94
N GLU A 124 38.99 7.08 53.14
CA GLU A 124 39.47 7.69 51.92
C GLU A 124 38.35 7.77 50.86
N ARG A 125 37.53 6.71 50.76
CA ARG A 125 36.33 6.72 49.92
C ARG A 125 35.37 7.83 50.31
N ARG A 126 35.08 7.96 51.61
CA ARG A 126 34.18 8.98 52.16
C ARG A 126 34.67 10.40 51.91
N ASN A 127 35.99 10.63 52.01
CA ASN A 127 36.58 11.91 51.69
C ASN A 127 36.44 12.30 50.22
N ILE A 128 36.60 11.37 49.29
CA ILE A 128 36.37 11.63 47.87
C ILE A 128 34.91 11.94 47.61
N LEU A 129 33.99 11.12 48.14
CA LEU A 129 32.55 11.35 47.97
C LEU A 129 32.13 12.70 48.59
N GLN A 130 32.69 13.08 49.73
CA GLN A 130 32.39 14.37 50.40
C GLN A 130 32.84 15.56 49.53
N LYS A 131 34.01 15.49 48.91
CA LYS A 131 34.50 16.54 47.99
C LYS A 131 33.59 16.71 46.79
N ILE A 132 33.19 15.60 46.14
CA ILE A 132 32.32 15.63 45.00
C ILE A 132 30.88 16.05 45.36
N ALA A 133 30.38 15.62 46.51
CA ALA A 133 29.09 16.04 47.06
C ALA A 133 29.04 17.55 47.29
N LEU A 134 30.07 18.12 47.93
CA LEU A 134 30.19 19.56 48.10
C LEU A 134 30.29 20.32 46.79
N LYS A 135 31.05 19.83 45.82
CA LYS A 135 31.17 20.40 44.46
C LYS A 135 29.82 20.50 43.76
N ASN A 136 28.98 19.48 43.96
CA ASN A 136 27.67 19.38 43.28
C ASN A 136 26.50 19.84 44.20
N LYS A 137 26.78 20.41 45.37
CA LYS A 137 25.79 20.86 46.38
C LYS A 137 24.81 19.73 46.81
N LEU A 138 25.31 18.51 46.93
CA LEU A 138 24.60 17.31 47.37
C LEU A 138 25.08 16.83 48.73
N THR A 139 24.29 16.04 49.43
CA THR A 139 24.77 15.21 50.52
C THR A 139 25.47 13.97 50.00
N ILE A 140 26.24 13.25 50.83
CA ILE A 140 26.90 12.00 50.41
C ILE A 140 25.84 10.97 50.00
N GLU A 141 24.75 10.86 50.76
CA GLU A 141 23.64 9.94 50.48
C GLU A 141 22.93 10.28 49.15
N GLU A 142 22.68 11.57 48.88
CA GLU A 142 22.12 12.04 47.63
C GLU A 142 23.06 11.75 46.44
N LEU A 143 24.37 11.91 46.62
CA LEU A 143 25.36 11.61 45.61
C LEU A 143 25.39 10.10 45.31
N GLU A 144 25.41 9.26 46.33
CA GLU A 144 25.42 7.79 46.19
C GLU A 144 24.14 7.28 45.49
N LEU A 145 23.00 7.86 45.75
CA LEU A 145 21.75 7.56 45.03
C LEU A 145 21.80 8.07 43.60
N SER A 146 22.27 9.31 43.38
CA SER A 146 22.24 9.99 42.07
C SER A 146 23.16 9.35 41.08
N MET A 147 24.31 8.85 41.49
CA MET A 147 25.27 8.22 40.58
C MET A 147 24.79 6.90 39.97
N TRP A 148 23.70 6.32 40.50
CA TRP A 148 23.09 5.08 39.97
C TRP A 148 21.68 5.27 39.42
N ASN A 149 21.21 6.52 39.26
CA ASN A 149 19.86 6.82 38.79
C ASN A 149 19.58 6.38 37.34
N ASP A 150 20.62 6.18 36.55
CA ASP A 150 20.54 5.70 35.16
C ASP A 150 20.42 4.17 35.05
N LEU A 151 20.64 3.45 36.16
CA LEU A 151 20.45 2.00 36.16
C LEU A 151 18.96 1.65 36.05
N ASP A 152 18.62 0.78 35.12
CA ASP A 152 17.25 0.36 34.86
C ASP A 152 16.54 -0.17 36.12
N LYS A 153 17.23 -0.92 36.96
CA LYS A 153 16.73 -1.48 38.22
C LYS A 153 16.30 -0.41 39.26
N ASN A 154 16.84 0.80 39.18
CA ASN A 154 16.56 1.90 40.09
C ASN A 154 15.43 2.82 39.60
N ARG A 155 14.92 2.60 38.40
CA ARG A 155 13.77 3.33 37.85
C ARG A 155 12.50 2.96 38.62
N TYR A 156 11.61 3.92 38.85
CA TYR A 156 10.34 3.71 39.54
C TYR A 156 9.21 3.47 38.57
N LEU A 157 8.33 2.53 38.87
CA LEU A 157 7.10 2.29 38.14
C LEU A 157 6.14 3.47 38.37
N LYS A 158 6.07 4.36 37.35
CA LYS A 158 5.25 5.58 37.40
C LYS A 158 3.78 5.28 37.17
N SER A 159 3.47 4.46 36.18
CA SER A 159 2.11 4.07 35.85
C SER A 159 2.10 2.72 35.18
N PHE A 160 1.00 2.01 35.31
CA PHE A 160 0.71 0.75 34.70
C PHE A 160 -0.68 0.84 34.05
N ASP A 161 -0.75 0.59 32.75
CA ASP A 161 -2.01 0.53 32.01
C ASP A 161 -2.56 -0.89 32.09
N SER A 162 -3.55 -1.07 32.95
CA SER A 162 -4.10 -2.38 33.32
C SER A 162 -5.00 -2.96 32.22
N LEU A 163 -4.99 -4.29 32.12
CA LEU A 163 -5.86 -5.10 31.28
C LEU A 163 -6.72 -6.02 32.13
N SER A 164 -7.84 -6.52 31.55
CA SER A 164 -8.52 -7.68 32.12
C SER A 164 -7.68 -8.95 31.92
N SER A 165 -7.89 -9.97 32.75
CA SER A 165 -7.19 -11.24 32.62
C SER A 165 -7.51 -11.96 31.30
N LEU A 166 -8.73 -11.81 30.77
CA LEU A 166 -9.14 -12.35 29.47
C LEU A 166 -8.38 -11.66 28.33
N GLN A 167 -8.30 -10.32 28.34
CA GLN A 167 -7.52 -9.56 27.36
C GLN A 167 -6.05 -9.94 27.37
N LEU A 168 -5.45 -10.09 28.56
CA LEU A 168 -4.05 -10.49 28.70
C LEU A 168 -3.81 -11.90 28.14
N VAL A 169 -4.70 -12.84 28.42
CA VAL A 169 -4.62 -14.21 27.90
C VAL A 169 -4.81 -14.25 26.37
N ALA A 170 -5.76 -13.50 25.83
CA ALA A 170 -5.94 -13.39 24.38
C ALA A 170 -4.66 -12.82 23.72
N TRP A 171 -4.08 -11.75 24.30
CA TRP A 171 -2.83 -11.17 23.81
C TRP A 171 -1.66 -12.16 23.90
N TYR A 172 -1.56 -12.91 25.00
CA TYR A 172 -0.55 -13.95 25.19
C TYR A 172 -0.67 -15.05 24.12
N ASN A 173 -1.87 -15.54 23.86
CA ASN A 173 -2.14 -16.59 22.88
C ASN A 173 -1.80 -16.11 21.44
N ILE A 174 -2.19 -14.89 21.09
CA ILE A 174 -1.79 -14.28 19.81
C ILE A 174 -0.27 -14.15 19.74
N SER A 175 0.38 -13.70 20.81
CA SER A 175 1.83 -13.52 20.84
C SER A 175 2.60 -14.82 20.72
N ILE A 176 2.11 -15.93 21.30
CA ILE A 176 2.68 -17.29 21.10
C ILE A 176 2.58 -17.69 19.64
N LEU A 177 1.43 -17.49 19.02
CA LEU A 177 1.22 -17.85 17.60
C LEU A 177 2.12 -17.01 16.69
N GLN A 178 2.21 -15.71 16.93
CA GLN A 178 3.12 -14.81 16.22
C GLN A 178 4.59 -15.28 16.34
N THR A 179 5.01 -15.64 17.56
CA THR A 179 6.39 -16.10 17.82
C THR A 179 6.69 -17.45 17.17
N LEU A 180 5.71 -18.36 17.12
CA LEU A 180 5.86 -19.63 16.42
C LEU A 180 6.09 -19.42 14.92
N LEU A 181 5.36 -18.50 14.31
CA LEU A 181 5.39 -18.23 12.88
C LEU A 181 6.59 -17.41 12.41
N LEU A 182 7.38 -16.82 13.31
CA LEU A 182 8.66 -16.19 12.95
C LEU A 182 9.61 -17.13 12.19
N ASN A 183 9.53 -18.42 12.49
CA ASN A 183 10.39 -19.45 11.89
C ASN A 183 9.63 -20.33 10.88
N CYS A 184 8.56 -19.84 10.26
CA CYS A 184 7.86 -20.61 9.24
C CYS A 184 8.63 -20.61 7.90
N VAL A 185 8.56 -21.75 7.22
CA VAL A 185 9.08 -21.91 5.85
C VAL A 185 8.00 -21.55 4.84
N LYS A 186 6.76 -21.87 5.17
CA LYS A 186 5.58 -21.64 4.36
C LYS A 186 4.40 -21.39 5.28
N LEU A 187 3.65 -20.34 5.01
CA LEU A 187 2.37 -20.04 5.64
C LEU A 187 1.27 -20.13 4.60
N GLU A 188 0.25 -20.90 4.89
CA GLU A 188 -1.00 -20.94 4.13
C GLU A 188 -2.14 -20.60 5.09
N PHE A 189 -2.99 -19.68 4.69
CA PHE A 189 -4.19 -19.39 5.46
C PHE A 189 -5.39 -19.26 4.54
N SER A 190 -6.57 -19.55 5.08
CA SER A 190 -7.82 -19.33 4.37
C SER A 190 -8.74 -18.42 5.16
N VAL A 191 -9.46 -17.55 4.44
CA VAL A 191 -10.49 -16.67 4.97
C VAL A 191 -11.66 -16.65 4.00
N TYR A 192 -12.87 -16.38 4.52
CA TYR A 192 -14.02 -16.21 3.64
C TYR A 192 -14.06 -14.81 3.05
N GLY A 193 -14.68 -14.67 1.87
CA GLY A 193 -14.80 -13.43 1.12
C GLY A 193 -15.48 -12.31 1.91
N GLY A 194 -15.56 -11.14 1.33
CA GLY A 194 -16.09 -9.95 1.95
C GLY A 194 -15.02 -8.88 2.21
N TYR A 195 -15.35 -7.88 3.02
CA TYR A 195 -14.48 -6.72 3.24
C TYR A 195 -13.14 -7.07 3.92
N ASN A 196 -13.13 -8.09 4.80
CA ASN A 196 -11.98 -8.43 5.63
C ASN A 196 -10.78 -8.96 4.84
N TRP A 197 -11.02 -9.73 3.77
CA TRP A 197 -9.92 -10.26 2.96
C TRP A 197 -9.16 -9.16 2.21
N LYS A 198 -9.85 -8.07 1.78
CA LYS A 198 -9.22 -6.91 1.14
C LYS A 198 -8.26 -6.21 2.10
N LYS A 199 -8.63 -6.05 3.39
CA LYS A 199 -7.74 -5.52 4.43
C LYS A 199 -6.49 -6.38 4.63
N ILE A 200 -6.65 -7.71 4.65
CA ILE A 200 -5.53 -8.64 4.81
C ILE A 200 -4.58 -8.53 3.61
N LEU A 201 -5.10 -8.48 2.39
CA LEU A 201 -4.28 -8.34 1.18
C LEU A 201 -3.56 -6.99 1.11
N HIS A 202 -4.24 -5.91 1.46
CA HIS A 202 -3.62 -4.60 1.57
C HIS A 202 -2.45 -4.66 2.56
N LYS A 203 -2.64 -5.31 3.73
CA LYS A 203 -1.56 -5.46 4.71
C LYS A 203 -0.42 -6.35 4.22
N ILE A 204 -0.72 -7.43 3.48
CA ILE A 204 0.29 -8.31 2.86
C ILE A 204 1.17 -7.50 1.90
N LYS A 205 0.57 -6.69 1.03
CA LYS A 205 1.29 -5.81 0.10
C LYS A 205 2.09 -4.75 0.85
N GLN A 206 1.48 -4.05 1.82
CA GLN A 206 2.15 -3.06 2.65
C GLN A 206 3.38 -3.64 3.38
N LEU A 207 3.32 -4.89 3.79
CA LEU A 207 4.42 -5.59 4.45
C LEU A 207 5.44 -6.18 3.47
N GLY A 208 5.28 -6.01 2.16
CA GLY A 208 6.18 -6.53 1.13
C GLY A 208 6.26 -8.06 1.12
N LEU A 209 5.18 -8.76 1.50
CA LEU A 209 5.17 -10.21 1.59
C LEU A 209 4.89 -10.84 0.22
N MET A 210 5.63 -11.90 -0.10
CA MET A 210 5.42 -12.71 -1.30
C MET A 210 4.25 -13.66 -1.10
N TYR A 211 3.23 -13.58 -1.95
CA TYR A 211 2.01 -14.36 -1.76
C TYR A 211 1.43 -14.90 -3.06
N PHE A 212 0.65 -15.97 -2.93
CA PHE A 212 -0.18 -16.53 -3.99
C PHE A 212 -1.60 -16.71 -3.45
N LEU A 213 -2.59 -16.41 -4.29
CA LEU A 213 -4.00 -16.55 -3.96
C LEU A 213 -4.61 -17.67 -4.79
N TYR A 214 -5.46 -18.45 -4.14
CA TYR A 214 -6.26 -19.50 -4.75
C TYR A 214 -7.72 -19.33 -4.32
N SER A 215 -8.65 -19.60 -5.22
CA SER A 215 -10.06 -19.73 -4.90
C SER A 215 -10.40 -21.22 -4.82
N GLU A 216 -11.09 -21.65 -3.77
CA GLU A 216 -11.62 -23.01 -3.72
C GLU A 216 -12.80 -23.10 -4.69
N ALA A 217 -12.60 -23.77 -5.83
CA ALA A 217 -13.69 -24.07 -6.75
C ALA A 217 -14.67 -25.01 -6.05
N ASP A 218 -15.95 -24.63 -6.00
CA ASP A 218 -17.00 -25.44 -5.38
C ASP A 218 -17.06 -26.82 -6.05
N PRO A 219 -16.80 -27.94 -5.33
CA PRO A 219 -16.79 -29.27 -5.94
C PRO A 219 -18.17 -29.70 -6.46
N LYS A 220 -19.24 -28.93 -6.23
CA LYS A 220 -20.58 -29.16 -6.74
C LYS A 220 -20.79 -28.61 -8.16
N SER A 221 -19.90 -27.77 -8.70
CA SER A 221 -20.03 -27.19 -10.04
C SER A 221 -19.46 -28.06 -11.17
N THR A 222 -18.88 -29.22 -10.87
CA THR A 222 -18.19 -30.08 -11.86
C THR A 222 -19.10 -31.09 -12.58
N LYS A 223 -20.43 -31.05 -12.41
CA LYS A 223 -21.34 -32.02 -13.05
C LYS A 223 -22.08 -31.57 -14.30
N ASP A 224 -21.98 -30.30 -14.71
CA ASP A 224 -22.56 -29.81 -15.96
C ASP A 224 -21.49 -29.11 -16.83
N ASN A 225 -20.65 -29.94 -17.42
CA ASN A 225 -19.63 -29.51 -18.39
C ASN A 225 -20.13 -29.66 -19.80
N GLN A 226 -20.49 -28.57 -20.42
CA GLN A 226 -20.07 -28.17 -21.77
C GLN A 226 -20.72 -26.82 -22.08
N SER A 227 -19.87 -25.81 -22.32
CA SER A 227 -20.27 -24.44 -22.73
C SER A 227 -20.65 -23.41 -21.65
N LYS A 228 -19.73 -23.07 -20.72
CA LYS A 228 -19.71 -21.70 -20.19
C LYS A 228 -18.26 -21.21 -20.09
N LYS A 229 -17.88 -20.28 -20.98
CA LYS A 229 -16.67 -19.47 -20.85
C LYS A 229 -16.74 -18.74 -19.51
N HIS A 230 -15.87 -19.10 -18.59
CA HIS A 230 -15.89 -18.56 -17.22
C HIS A 230 -15.18 -17.22 -17.19
N ASN A 231 -15.93 -16.15 -17.37
CA ASN A 231 -15.57 -14.86 -16.77
C ASN A 231 -16.04 -14.91 -15.32
N ILE A 232 -15.22 -15.48 -14.42
CA ILE A 232 -15.50 -15.40 -12.98
C ILE A 232 -15.03 -14.03 -12.52
N VAL A 233 -15.89 -13.05 -12.63
CA VAL A 233 -15.80 -11.82 -11.84
C VAL A 233 -16.14 -12.21 -10.41
N PHE A 234 -15.32 -11.84 -9.43
CA PHE A 234 -15.73 -11.86 -8.03
C PHE A 234 -16.89 -10.88 -7.87
N GLY A 235 -18.10 -11.32 -8.14
CA GLY A 235 -19.30 -10.65 -7.64
C GLY A 235 -19.31 -10.79 -6.11
N ASN A 236 -20.08 -9.95 -5.45
CA ASN A 236 -20.28 -9.83 -3.99
C ASN A 236 -20.66 -11.14 -3.23
N ASP A 237 -20.10 -12.28 -3.61
CA ASP A 237 -20.31 -13.56 -2.94
C ASP A 237 -19.44 -13.60 -1.66
N ASN A 238 -20.05 -13.22 -0.54
CA ASN A 238 -19.46 -13.34 0.80
C ASN A 238 -19.10 -14.79 1.18
N ASP A 239 -19.50 -15.79 0.39
CA ASP A 239 -19.39 -17.21 0.72
C ASP A 239 -18.18 -17.91 0.09
N LYS A 240 -17.36 -17.21 -0.72
CA LYS A 240 -16.19 -17.85 -1.35
C LYS A 240 -15.00 -17.88 -0.42
N LYS A 241 -14.46 -19.07 -0.19
CA LYS A 241 -13.22 -19.26 0.56
C LYS A 241 -12.01 -18.93 -0.29
N ILE A 242 -11.20 -18.00 0.20
CA ILE A 242 -9.95 -17.58 -0.41
C ILE A 242 -8.79 -18.19 0.38
N ILE A 243 -7.90 -18.88 -0.32
CA ILE A 243 -6.68 -19.44 0.24
C ILE A 243 -5.52 -18.55 -0.18
N CYS A 244 -4.74 -18.11 0.80
CA CYS A 244 -3.54 -17.33 0.57
C CYS A 244 -2.32 -18.11 1.04
N GLU A 245 -1.39 -18.36 0.13
CA GLU A 245 -0.07 -18.93 0.42
C GLU A 245 0.95 -17.80 0.50
N VAL A 246 1.65 -17.69 1.62
CA VAL A 246 2.72 -16.72 1.84
C VAL A 246 4.02 -17.49 2.02
N ASP A 247 5.05 -17.16 1.24
CA ASP A 247 6.38 -17.73 1.42
C ASP A 247 6.94 -17.30 2.78
N GLY A 248 7.43 -18.26 3.56
CA GLY A 248 7.99 -17.98 4.89
C GLY A 248 9.41 -17.40 4.83
N PRO A 249 9.92 -16.80 5.92
CA PRO A 249 11.22 -16.17 5.96
C PRO A 249 12.38 -17.13 5.68
N LEU A 250 12.21 -18.40 5.94
CA LEU A 250 13.24 -19.43 5.75
C LEU A 250 13.23 -20.05 4.35
N SER A 251 12.22 -19.80 3.54
CA SER A 251 12.21 -20.16 2.11
C SER A 251 13.09 -19.25 1.27
N ILE A 252 13.44 -18.07 1.80
CA ILE A 252 14.17 -17.00 1.13
C ILE A 252 15.53 -16.84 1.82
N LEU A 253 16.60 -17.23 1.17
CA LEU A 253 17.96 -17.41 1.71
C LEU A 253 18.61 -16.22 2.44
N ARG A 254 18.02 -15.01 2.48
CA ARG A 254 18.65 -13.80 3.07
C ARG A 254 17.72 -12.82 3.79
N LEU A 255 16.43 -13.10 3.93
CA LEU A 255 15.46 -12.19 4.58
C LEU A 255 14.99 -12.79 5.90
N THR A 256 15.83 -12.77 6.93
CA THR A 256 15.64 -13.57 8.14
C THR A 256 14.57 -13.02 9.08
N ASP A 257 14.91 -11.98 9.85
CA ASP A 257 14.06 -11.59 10.98
C ASP A 257 12.93 -10.62 10.57
N ARG A 258 13.21 -9.72 9.64
CA ARG A 258 12.23 -8.71 9.18
C ARG A 258 11.00 -9.35 8.53
N TYR A 259 11.23 -10.33 7.66
CA TYR A 259 10.15 -11.01 6.95
C TYR A 259 9.30 -11.86 7.90
N GLY A 260 9.91 -12.53 8.88
CA GLY A 260 9.20 -13.24 9.94
C GLY A 260 8.31 -12.32 10.79
N ILE A 261 8.81 -11.12 11.13
CA ILE A 261 8.04 -10.09 11.83
C ILE A 261 6.86 -9.63 10.97
N ALA A 262 7.07 -9.45 9.66
CA ALA A 262 5.99 -9.08 8.74
C ALA A 262 4.87 -10.13 8.72
N ILE A 263 5.22 -11.43 8.63
CA ILE A 263 4.24 -12.52 8.74
C ILE A 263 3.52 -12.49 10.09
N ALA A 264 4.24 -12.30 11.18
CA ALA A 264 3.64 -12.24 12.51
C ALA A 264 2.62 -11.09 12.66
N LYS A 265 2.84 -9.97 11.97
CA LYS A 265 1.90 -8.83 11.94
C LYS A 265 0.58 -9.15 11.22
N LEU A 266 0.53 -10.17 10.34
CA LEU A 266 -0.71 -10.59 9.68
C LEU A 266 -1.64 -11.40 10.58
N ILE A 267 -1.10 -12.07 11.59
CA ILE A 267 -1.84 -13.06 12.38
C ILE A 267 -3.09 -12.48 13.06
N PRO A 268 -3.03 -11.31 13.71
CA PRO A 268 -4.24 -10.72 14.29
C PRO A 268 -5.33 -10.47 13.26
N LEU A 269 -4.97 -9.98 12.07
CA LEU A 269 -5.93 -9.70 11.01
C LEU A 269 -6.63 -10.96 10.50
N ILE A 270 -5.92 -12.09 10.45
CA ILE A 270 -6.48 -13.38 10.03
C ILE A 270 -7.41 -13.91 11.12
N ILE A 271 -6.97 -13.94 12.38
CA ILE A 271 -7.71 -14.54 13.50
C ILE A 271 -9.01 -13.77 13.80
N PHE A 272 -9.04 -12.45 13.54
CA PHE A 272 -10.24 -11.64 13.77
C PHE A 272 -11.27 -11.71 12.63
N THR A 273 -11.05 -12.55 11.61
CA THR A 273 -12.10 -12.88 10.63
C THR A 273 -13.06 -13.95 11.18
N GLU A 274 -14.28 -14.00 10.67
CA GLU A 274 -15.31 -14.95 11.17
C GLU A 274 -14.93 -16.40 10.94
N ASN A 275 -14.39 -16.72 9.78
CA ASN A 275 -14.02 -18.09 9.39
C ASN A 275 -12.60 -18.09 8.82
N TRP A 276 -11.68 -18.68 9.56
CA TRP A 276 -10.29 -18.73 9.17
C TRP A 276 -9.65 -20.08 9.45
N SER A 277 -8.60 -20.41 8.71
CA SER A 277 -7.68 -21.50 9.05
C SER A 277 -6.25 -21.11 8.72
N ILE A 278 -5.30 -21.59 9.49
CA ILE A 278 -3.86 -21.39 9.32
C ILE A 278 -3.18 -22.73 9.27
N ASN A 279 -2.40 -22.96 8.20
CA ASN A 279 -1.50 -24.09 8.04
C ASN A 279 -0.08 -23.53 7.85
N ALA A 280 0.91 -24.07 8.55
CA ALA A 280 2.28 -23.60 8.41
C ALA A 280 3.29 -24.73 8.53
N VAL A 281 4.42 -24.58 7.86
CA VAL A 281 5.59 -25.45 8.00
C VAL A 281 6.64 -24.70 8.81
N ILE A 282 6.93 -25.16 10.01
CA ILE A 282 7.81 -24.51 10.98
C ILE A 282 9.16 -25.20 11.01
N LEU A 283 10.25 -24.45 10.85
CA LEU A 283 11.60 -24.96 11.01
C LEU A 283 12.07 -24.80 12.45
N ARG A 284 12.54 -25.86 13.05
CA ARG A 284 13.16 -25.82 14.38
C ARG A 284 14.48 -26.59 14.42
N LYS A 285 15.39 -26.08 15.25
CA LYS A 285 16.60 -26.83 15.60
C LYS A 285 16.25 -27.87 16.66
N SER A 286 16.63 -29.11 16.43
CA SER A 286 16.61 -30.17 17.43
C SER A 286 17.64 -29.91 18.53
N VAL A 287 17.54 -30.60 19.67
CA VAL A 287 18.54 -30.59 20.74
C VAL A 287 19.92 -30.98 20.21
N SER A 288 19.98 -31.85 19.20
CA SER A 288 21.22 -32.24 18.50
C SER A 288 21.74 -31.20 17.50
N GLY A 289 21.11 -30.03 17.36
CA GLY A 289 21.49 -29.00 16.41
C GLY A 289 20.95 -29.22 14.97
N ALA A 290 20.39 -30.38 14.67
CA ALA A 290 19.81 -30.68 13.37
C ALA A 290 18.54 -29.85 13.13
N LYS A 291 18.41 -29.27 11.93
CA LYS A 291 17.20 -28.55 11.51
C LYS A 291 16.13 -29.56 11.06
N LYS A 292 14.92 -29.44 11.60
CA LYS A 292 13.77 -30.27 11.23
C LYS A 292 12.53 -29.41 11.04
N THR A 293 11.71 -29.78 10.06
CA THR A 293 10.43 -29.10 9.79
C THR A 293 9.29 -29.84 10.49
N TYR A 294 8.31 -29.06 10.96
CA TYR A 294 7.11 -29.56 11.62
C TYR A 294 5.88 -28.85 11.02
N ASN A 295 4.80 -29.60 10.86
CA ASN A 295 3.54 -29.05 10.41
C ASN A 295 2.78 -28.46 11.60
N PHE A 296 2.22 -27.30 11.41
CA PHE A 296 1.32 -26.61 12.34
C PHE A 296 -0.01 -26.35 11.65
N ARG A 297 -1.10 -26.58 12.35
CA ARG A 297 -2.45 -26.27 11.89
C ARG A 297 -3.30 -25.78 13.05
N ILE A 298 -4.12 -24.74 12.78
CA ILE A 298 -5.15 -24.21 13.67
C ILE A 298 -6.29 -23.61 12.83
N SER A 299 -7.52 -23.72 13.31
CA SER A 299 -8.70 -23.22 12.64
C SER A 299 -9.71 -22.74 13.68
N ASN A 300 -10.56 -21.77 13.31
CA ASN A 300 -11.65 -21.33 14.19
C ASN A 300 -12.72 -22.39 14.46
N ASN A 301 -12.70 -23.50 13.71
CA ASN A 301 -13.61 -24.64 13.91
C ASN A 301 -13.01 -25.73 14.83
N ASP A 302 -11.81 -25.53 15.38
CA ASP A 302 -11.19 -26.48 16.29
C ASP A 302 -11.94 -26.46 17.63
N GLU A 303 -12.28 -27.64 18.19
CA GLU A 303 -13.03 -27.79 19.45
C GLU A 303 -12.32 -27.15 20.66
N ASP A 304 -10.98 -27.16 20.66
CA ASP A 304 -10.12 -26.61 21.70
C ASP A 304 -9.54 -25.22 21.27
N LEU A 305 -10.36 -24.39 20.63
CA LEU A 305 -9.87 -23.07 20.19
C LEU A 305 -9.49 -22.21 21.40
N PRO A 306 -8.27 -21.69 21.48
CA PRO A 306 -7.85 -20.81 22.56
C PRO A 306 -8.57 -19.45 22.48
N ILE A 307 -8.60 -18.74 23.61
CA ILE A 307 -9.17 -17.39 23.67
C ILE A 307 -8.35 -16.45 22.79
N PHE A 308 -8.97 -15.93 21.74
CA PHE A 308 -8.44 -14.90 20.87
C PHE A 308 -9.33 -13.65 20.85
N ASP A 309 -10.44 -13.66 21.59
CA ASP A 309 -11.36 -12.52 21.61
C ASP A 309 -10.66 -11.28 22.18
N ALA A 310 -10.48 -10.35 21.32
CA ALA A 310 -9.75 -9.13 21.57
C ALA A 310 -10.50 -7.93 20.98
N SER A 311 -11.82 -7.95 21.04
CA SER A 311 -12.68 -6.87 20.53
C SER A 311 -12.28 -5.49 21.04
N GLU A 312 -11.63 -5.42 22.21
CA GLU A 312 -11.06 -4.19 22.78
C GLU A 312 -9.54 -4.03 22.55
N ILE A 313 -8.83 -5.10 22.10
CA ILE A 313 -7.37 -5.06 21.88
C ILE A 313 -7.02 -4.59 20.46
N THR A 314 -7.96 -4.64 19.53
CA THR A 314 -7.73 -4.21 18.13
C THR A 314 -7.20 -2.79 18.02
N SER A 315 -7.60 -1.89 18.91
CA SER A 315 -7.09 -0.53 19.01
C SER A 315 -5.58 -0.47 19.35
N HIS A 316 -5.04 -1.49 20.02
CA HIS A 316 -3.62 -1.56 20.38
C HIS A 316 -2.73 -2.15 19.28
N PHE A 317 -3.28 -2.98 18.39
CA PHE A 317 -2.54 -3.48 17.23
C PHE A 317 -2.40 -2.43 16.12
N ASP A 318 -3.35 -1.48 16.06
CA ASP A 318 -3.34 -0.35 15.11
C ASP A 318 -2.75 0.94 15.71
N SER A 319 -2.42 0.98 17.01
CA SER A 319 -1.91 2.19 17.68
C SER A 319 -0.44 2.45 17.34
N PRO A 320 -0.07 3.71 17.03
CA PRO A 320 1.33 4.12 16.83
C PRO A 320 2.23 3.86 18.05
N SER A 321 1.66 3.60 19.23
CA SER A 321 2.40 3.34 20.47
C SER A 321 3.14 1.99 20.52
N MET A 322 2.82 1.03 19.66
CA MET A 322 3.64 -0.18 19.46
C MET A 322 4.91 0.07 18.61
N SER A 323 5.01 1.23 17.95
CA SER A 323 6.22 1.66 17.23
C SER A 323 7.33 2.20 18.15
N ASN A 324 7.07 2.41 19.45
CA ASN A 324 8.01 3.03 20.39
C ASN A 324 8.86 2.06 21.22
N SER A 325 8.82 0.76 21.00
CA SER A 325 9.95 -0.08 21.41
C SER A 325 11.13 0.21 20.48
N ASN A 326 12.27 0.60 21.02
CA ASN A 326 13.48 1.06 20.30
C ASN A 326 14.07 0.09 19.25
N LEU A 327 13.42 -1.02 18.97
CA LEU A 327 13.69 -1.93 17.84
C LEU A 327 12.64 -1.84 16.71
N GLY A 328 11.44 -1.26 16.93
CA GLY A 328 10.34 -1.26 15.96
C GLY A 328 10.29 -0.02 15.06
N SER A 329 10.64 1.16 15.57
CA SER A 329 10.45 2.42 14.84
C SER A 329 11.36 2.61 13.63
N SER A 330 12.56 2.02 13.64
CA SER A 330 13.44 2.00 12.45
C SER A 330 13.01 0.96 11.41
N PHE A 331 12.21 -0.06 11.80
CA PHE A 331 11.74 -1.12 10.91
C PHE A 331 10.44 -0.78 10.21
N ASP A 332 9.50 -0.12 10.88
CA ASP A 332 8.24 0.31 10.27
C ASP A 332 8.51 1.37 9.18
N ASN A 333 9.43 2.31 9.43
CA ASN A 333 9.85 3.29 8.42
C ASN A 333 10.65 2.70 7.24
N ALA A 334 11.29 1.53 7.41
CA ALA A 334 12.03 0.88 6.34
C ALA A 334 11.18 -0.06 5.48
N LEU A 335 10.10 -0.66 6.05
CA LEU A 335 9.12 -1.47 5.32
C LEU A 335 8.05 -0.63 4.63
N ASP A 336 7.66 0.50 5.21
CA ASP A 336 6.76 1.46 4.57
C ASP A 336 7.41 2.17 3.36
N ASN A 337 8.74 2.05 3.19
CA ASN A 337 9.48 2.83 2.21
C ASN A 337 9.71 2.14 0.85
N PHE A 338 9.47 0.82 0.66
CA PHE A 338 9.86 0.21 -0.61
C PHE A 338 8.73 0.10 -1.65
N ASP A 339 7.60 -0.53 -1.37
CA ASP A 339 6.55 -0.69 -2.39
C ASP A 339 5.47 0.41 -2.30
N SER A 340 5.08 0.81 -1.09
CA SER A 340 4.08 1.88 -0.91
C SER A 340 4.53 3.24 -1.45
N ASN A 341 5.84 3.55 -1.44
CA ASN A 341 6.37 4.81 -1.96
C ASN A 341 6.33 4.90 -3.49
N VAL A 342 6.63 3.82 -4.21
CA VAL A 342 6.57 3.78 -5.68
C VAL A 342 5.12 3.91 -6.13
N GLU A 343 4.21 3.13 -5.53
CA GLU A 343 2.78 3.18 -5.82
C GLU A 343 2.18 4.55 -5.49
N ARG A 344 2.51 5.12 -4.32
CA ARG A 344 2.02 6.44 -3.93
C ARG A 344 2.51 7.53 -4.89
N LYS A 345 3.82 7.57 -5.16
CA LYS A 345 4.40 8.51 -6.13
C LYS A 345 3.78 8.35 -7.51
N PHE A 346 3.49 7.12 -7.91
CA PHE A 346 2.82 6.83 -9.16
C PHE A 346 1.40 7.41 -9.17
N MET A 347 0.59 7.10 -8.17
CA MET A 347 -0.79 7.57 -8.07
C MET A 347 -0.86 9.10 -8.03
N ASP A 348 -0.05 9.75 -7.17
CA ASP A 348 -0.02 11.19 -7.02
C ASP A 348 0.33 11.88 -8.35
N LYS A 349 1.34 11.36 -9.06
CA LYS A 349 1.72 11.88 -10.38
C LYS A 349 0.64 11.64 -11.42
N PHE A 350 0.03 10.44 -11.47
CA PHE A 350 -1.01 10.14 -12.47
C PHE A 350 -2.20 11.08 -12.36
N LEU A 351 -2.62 11.41 -11.14
CA LEU A 351 -3.74 12.32 -10.89
C LEU A 351 -3.45 13.76 -11.37
N THR A 352 -2.19 14.13 -11.60
CA THR A 352 -1.83 15.42 -12.18
C THR A 352 -2.00 15.47 -13.70
N PHE A 353 -2.11 14.32 -14.37
CA PHE A 353 -2.35 14.26 -15.80
C PHE A 353 -3.85 14.32 -16.10
N SER A 354 -4.23 15.21 -17.01
CA SER A 354 -5.62 15.29 -17.51
C SER A 354 -5.88 14.13 -18.45
N THR A 355 -6.19 12.95 -17.90
CA THR A 355 -6.59 11.78 -18.66
C THR A 355 -8.06 11.47 -18.38
N ASN A 356 -8.79 11.00 -19.41
CA ASN A 356 -10.18 10.53 -19.26
C ASN A 356 -10.24 9.07 -18.78
N TRP A 357 -9.13 8.54 -18.21
CA TRP A 357 -9.05 7.21 -17.63
C TRP A 357 -9.24 7.29 -16.12
N GLY A 358 -10.18 6.53 -15.59
CA GLY A 358 -10.30 6.30 -14.16
C GLY A 358 -9.13 5.46 -13.65
N LEU A 359 -8.54 5.81 -12.51
CA LEU A 359 -7.53 5.00 -11.83
C LEU A 359 -8.10 4.51 -10.51
N SER A 360 -8.17 3.19 -10.35
CA SER A 360 -8.49 2.55 -9.07
C SER A 360 -7.31 1.73 -8.56
N ARG A 361 -7.13 1.73 -7.26
CA ARG A 361 -6.09 0.97 -6.58
C ARG A 361 -6.65 -0.36 -6.11
N GLU A 362 -5.85 -1.43 -6.18
CA GLU A 362 -6.20 -2.77 -5.72
C GLU A 362 -7.58 -3.23 -6.22
N PRO A 363 -7.75 -3.40 -7.54
CA PRO A 363 -9.01 -3.82 -8.13
C PRO A 363 -9.41 -5.21 -7.66
N ASP A 364 -10.63 -5.61 -7.99
CA ASP A 364 -11.09 -6.96 -7.72
C ASP A 364 -10.18 -7.99 -8.41
N PRO A 365 -9.94 -9.14 -7.76
CA PRO A 365 -9.03 -10.15 -8.28
C PRO A 365 -9.48 -10.72 -9.63
N LEU A 366 -8.51 -10.90 -10.53
CA LEU A 366 -8.68 -11.72 -11.73
C LEU A 366 -8.44 -13.18 -11.37
N ILE A 367 -9.38 -14.06 -11.69
CA ILE A 367 -9.20 -15.50 -11.50
C ILE A 367 -8.71 -16.13 -12.78
N LEU A 368 -7.65 -16.91 -12.66
CA LEU A 368 -7.10 -17.72 -13.73
C LEU A 368 -7.89 -19.02 -13.93
N SER A 369 -7.72 -19.64 -15.09
CA SER A 369 -8.36 -20.91 -15.46
C SER A 369 -8.05 -22.07 -14.49
N ASP A 370 -6.94 -21.99 -13.77
CA ASP A 370 -6.51 -22.98 -12.76
C ASP A 370 -6.96 -22.65 -11.32
N GLY A 371 -7.82 -21.64 -11.14
CA GLY A 371 -8.32 -21.22 -9.82
C GLY A 371 -7.38 -20.25 -9.08
N ARG A 372 -6.18 -19.94 -9.61
CA ARG A 372 -5.31 -18.92 -9.01
C ARG A 372 -5.93 -17.54 -9.20
N ALA A 373 -5.76 -16.65 -8.23
CA ALA A 373 -6.21 -15.28 -8.30
C ALA A 373 -5.02 -14.31 -8.48
N PHE A 374 -5.24 -13.23 -9.22
CA PHE A 374 -4.28 -12.16 -9.41
C PHE A 374 -4.93 -10.82 -9.08
N ILE A 375 -4.26 -10.01 -8.27
CA ILE A 375 -4.68 -8.65 -7.96
C ILE A 375 -3.57 -7.73 -8.41
N ALA A 376 -3.89 -6.89 -9.40
CA ALA A 376 -2.97 -5.85 -9.85
C ALA A 376 -2.88 -4.72 -8.82
N ASP A 377 -1.80 -3.94 -8.88
CA ASP A 377 -1.65 -2.79 -7.99
C ASP A 377 -2.62 -1.67 -8.38
N PHE A 378 -2.87 -1.50 -9.69
CA PHE A 378 -3.81 -0.51 -10.23
C PHE A 378 -4.64 -1.07 -11.37
N LEU A 379 -5.78 -0.43 -11.58
CA LEU A 379 -6.66 -0.63 -12.71
C LEU A 379 -6.97 0.72 -13.35
N PHE A 380 -6.67 0.85 -14.65
CA PHE A 380 -7.19 1.94 -15.46
C PHE A 380 -8.49 1.47 -16.13
N GLU A 381 -9.52 2.28 -16.00
CA GLU A 381 -10.83 1.99 -16.58
C GLU A 381 -11.30 3.15 -17.44
N LYS A 382 -11.83 2.81 -18.62
CA LYS A 382 -12.54 3.72 -19.50
C LYS A 382 -13.59 2.97 -20.29
N SER A 383 -14.86 3.36 -20.15
CA SER A 383 -15.98 2.65 -20.73
C SER A 383 -15.97 1.16 -20.32
N LYS A 384 -15.81 0.24 -21.27
CA LYS A 384 -15.71 -1.21 -21.01
C LYS A 384 -14.28 -1.72 -20.92
N VAL A 385 -13.30 -0.89 -21.29
CA VAL A 385 -11.91 -1.30 -21.35
C VAL A 385 -11.26 -1.20 -19.98
N LYS A 386 -10.59 -2.28 -19.59
CA LYS A 386 -9.87 -2.45 -18.32
C LYS A 386 -8.40 -2.73 -18.58
N VAL A 387 -7.52 -1.94 -18.00
CA VAL A 387 -6.08 -2.14 -18.08
C VAL A 387 -5.54 -2.38 -16.68
N TYR A 388 -5.23 -3.62 -16.38
CA TYR A 388 -4.61 -4.01 -15.13
C TYR A 388 -3.13 -3.64 -15.16
N PHE A 389 -2.65 -2.98 -14.12
CA PHE A 389 -1.28 -2.50 -14.03
C PHE A 389 -0.62 -3.03 -12.77
N GLU A 390 0.48 -3.77 -12.95
CA GLU A 390 1.25 -4.39 -11.88
C GLU A 390 2.64 -3.81 -11.81
N ILE A 391 3.07 -3.43 -10.61
CA ILE A 391 4.41 -2.92 -10.33
C ILE A 391 5.24 -4.03 -9.73
N VAL A 392 6.32 -4.33 -10.41
CA VAL A 392 7.19 -5.44 -10.08
C VAL A 392 8.45 -4.93 -9.43
N GLY A 393 8.55 -5.10 -8.10
CA GLY A 393 9.68 -4.67 -7.29
C GLY A 393 10.80 -5.71 -7.17
N PHE A 394 11.21 -6.03 -5.93
CA PHE A 394 12.29 -6.98 -5.62
C PHE A 394 11.85 -8.45 -5.77
N TRP A 395 12.77 -9.35 -6.23
CA TRP A 395 12.47 -10.75 -6.53
C TRP A 395 13.58 -11.71 -6.13
N THR A 396 13.18 -12.87 -5.61
CA THR A 396 14.03 -14.07 -5.64
C THR A 396 13.83 -14.82 -6.96
N SER A 397 14.82 -15.59 -7.40
CA SER A 397 14.76 -16.35 -8.66
C SER A 397 13.53 -17.29 -8.73
N ASP A 398 13.19 -17.95 -7.64
CA ASP A 398 12.07 -18.89 -7.58
C ASP A 398 10.70 -18.19 -7.56
N TYR A 399 10.59 -17.08 -6.84
CA TYR A 399 9.38 -16.27 -6.88
C TYR A 399 9.14 -15.69 -8.26
N LEU A 400 10.21 -15.18 -8.90
CA LEU A 400 10.11 -14.67 -10.27
C LEU A 400 9.61 -15.73 -11.24
N LYS A 401 10.16 -16.94 -11.23
CA LYS A 401 9.71 -18.03 -12.11
C LYS A 401 8.20 -18.28 -11.94
N ARG A 402 7.74 -18.44 -10.70
CA ARG A 402 6.32 -18.65 -10.40
C ARG A 402 5.44 -17.46 -10.80
N LYS A 403 5.92 -16.22 -10.61
CA LYS A 403 5.17 -15.01 -11.02
C LYS A 403 5.15 -14.84 -12.53
N LEU A 404 6.22 -15.18 -13.23
CA LEU A 404 6.28 -15.18 -14.71
C LEU A 404 5.32 -16.21 -15.31
N GLU A 405 5.23 -17.41 -14.75
CA GLU A 405 4.24 -18.41 -15.15
C GLU A 405 2.81 -17.86 -14.98
N LYS A 406 2.55 -17.24 -13.83
CA LYS A 406 1.26 -16.60 -13.54
C LYS A 406 0.94 -15.46 -14.51
N ILE A 407 1.91 -14.60 -14.82
CA ILE A 407 1.76 -13.50 -15.79
C ILE A 407 1.52 -14.06 -17.20
N LYS A 408 2.22 -15.12 -17.57
CA LYS A 408 2.01 -15.80 -18.86
C LYS A 408 0.59 -16.34 -19.00
N ASP A 409 0.10 -17.02 -17.98
CA ASP A 409 -1.25 -17.56 -17.96
C ASP A 409 -2.30 -16.43 -17.96
N LEU A 410 -2.04 -15.35 -17.22
CA LEU A 410 -2.86 -14.13 -17.25
C LEU A 410 -2.93 -13.54 -18.64
N ASN A 411 -1.78 -13.32 -19.27
CA ASN A 411 -1.72 -12.70 -20.60
C ASN A 411 -2.44 -13.56 -21.63
N THR A 412 -2.35 -14.89 -21.52
CA THR A 412 -3.06 -15.82 -22.38
C THR A 412 -4.57 -15.71 -22.19
N ASN A 413 -5.05 -15.62 -20.96
CA ASN A 413 -6.47 -15.51 -20.62
C ASN A 413 -7.03 -14.12 -20.97
N ILE A 414 -6.28 -13.05 -20.69
CA ILE A 414 -6.65 -11.67 -21.01
C ILE A 414 -6.75 -11.47 -22.52
N ASN A 415 -5.85 -12.03 -23.31
CA ASN A 415 -5.90 -11.93 -24.78
C ASN A 415 -7.16 -12.59 -25.38
N THR A 416 -7.90 -13.38 -24.62
CA THR A 416 -9.23 -13.91 -25.05
C THR A 416 -10.37 -12.92 -24.77
N ALA A 417 -10.15 -11.88 -23.97
CA ALA A 417 -11.12 -10.83 -23.63
C ALA A 417 -10.70 -9.52 -24.31
N PRO A 418 -11.39 -9.06 -25.36
CA PRO A 418 -10.94 -7.94 -26.21
C PRO A 418 -10.80 -6.61 -25.43
N ASP A 419 -11.56 -6.46 -24.35
CA ASP A 419 -11.63 -5.21 -23.57
C ASP A 419 -10.73 -5.24 -22.31
N THR A 420 -9.88 -6.25 -22.17
CA THR A 420 -9.04 -6.41 -20.97
C THR A 420 -7.56 -6.47 -21.36
N HIS A 421 -6.75 -5.67 -20.70
CA HIS A 421 -5.32 -5.54 -20.97
C HIS A 421 -4.50 -5.66 -19.69
N LEU A 422 -3.22 -6.04 -19.84
CA LEU A 422 -2.26 -6.11 -18.75
C LEU A 422 -1.04 -5.24 -19.09
N LEU A 423 -0.65 -4.36 -18.16
CA LEU A 423 0.60 -3.61 -18.18
C LEU A 423 1.47 -4.02 -16.99
N ILE A 424 2.76 -4.12 -17.20
CA ILE A 424 3.73 -4.45 -16.14
C ILE A 424 4.83 -3.41 -16.12
N ALA A 425 5.09 -2.86 -14.92
CA ALA A 425 6.27 -2.06 -14.65
C ALA A 425 7.29 -2.89 -13.88
N ALA A 426 8.50 -3.09 -14.41
CA ALA A 426 9.55 -3.90 -13.80
C ALA A 426 10.76 -3.05 -13.40
N ASN A 427 11.20 -3.17 -12.13
CA ASN A 427 12.37 -2.48 -11.62
C ASN A 427 13.65 -3.13 -12.14
N MET A 428 14.56 -2.34 -12.74
CA MET A 428 15.83 -2.82 -13.29
C MET A 428 16.96 -2.87 -12.26
N ASP A 429 16.82 -2.17 -11.11
CA ASP A 429 17.91 -2.03 -10.15
C ASP A 429 18.08 -3.26 -9.24
N ASN A 430 17.05 -4.08 -9.09
CA ASN A 430 16.98 -5.15 -8.10
C ASN A 430 17.29 -6.56 -8.64
N TYR A 431 18.03 -6.65 -9.75
CA TYR A 431 18.31 -7.89 -10.44
C TYR A 431 19.71 -8.42 -10.19
N VAL A 432 19.82 -9.44 -9.34
CA VAL A 432 21.04 -10.23 -9.15
C VAL A 432 20.67 -11.71 -9.23
N SER A 433 21.24 -12.45 -10.19
CA SER A 433 21.16 -13.92 -10.20
C SER A 433 21.98 -14.52 -9.06
N GLU A 434 21.70 -15.77 -8.68
CA GLU A 434 22.49 -16.52 -7.69
C GLU A 434 23.98 -16.60 -8.05
N ASN A 435 24.33 -16.47 -9.32
CA ASN A 435 25.71 -16.50 -9.85
C ASN A 435 26.32 -15.12 -10.10
N GLY A 436 25.63 -14.03 -9.71
CA GLY A 436 26.15 -12.67 -9.91
C GLY A 436 25.95 -12.12 -11.33
N ASP A 437 25.37 -12.88 -12.26
CA ASP A 437 25.10 -12.43 -13.63
C ASP A 437 23.83 -11.56 -13.69
N LYS A 438 23.91 -10.42 -14.36
CA LYS A 438 22.74 -9.58 -14.64
C LYS A 438 21.85 -10.27 -15.65
N ILE A 439 20.74 -10.85 -15.20
CA ILE A 439 19.74 -11.40 -16.10
C ILE A 439 19.04 -10.22 -16.83
N MET A 440 19.01 -10.23 -18.14
CA MET A 440 18.29 -9.21 -18.90
C MET A 440 16.77 -9.44 -18.76
N ILE A 441 16.10 -8.64 -17.95
CA ILE A 441 14.65 -8.65 -17.71
C ILE A 441 13.89 -8.62 -19.04
N ASP A 442 14.36 -7.78 -19.97
CA ASP A 442 13.77 -7.59 -21.30
C ASP A 442 13.66 -8.90 -22.07
N SER A 443 14.69 -9.77 -21.99
CA SER A 443 14.71 -11.05 -22.69
C SER A 443 13.75 -12.10 -22.11
N ILE A 444 13.40 -11.95 -20.83
CA ILE A 444 12.48 -12.87 -20.15
C ILE A 444 11.03 -12.47 -20.43
N PHE A 445 10.71 -11.18 -20.27
CA PHE A 445 9.35 -10.69 -20.48
C PHE A 445 8.96 -10.65 -21.95
N SER A 446 9.89 -10.40 -22.88
CA SER A 446 9.62 -10.40 -24.33
C SER A 446 9.12 -11.74 -24.87
N LYS A 447 9.35 -12.84 -24.13
CA LYS A 447 8.80 -14.17 -24.47
C LYS A 447 7.36 -14.37 -23.98
N ILE A 448 6.87 -13.49 -23.10
CA ILE A 448 5.61 -13.66 -22.37
C ILE A 448 4.58 -12.63 -22.79
N MET A 449 5.01 -11.42 -23.14
CA MET A 449 4.13 -10.30 -23.44
C MET A 449 4.73 -9.37 -24.51
N ALA A 450 3.88 -8.56 -25.13
CA ALA A 450 4.31 -7.57 -26.10
C ALA A 450 5.18 -6.48 -25.45
N LYS A 451 6.11 -5.92 -26.21
CA LYS A 451 7.05 -4.91 -25.72
C LYS A 451 6.34 -3.66 -25.20
N GLU A 452 5.22 -3.30 -25.78
CA GLU A 452 4.38 -2.16 -25.40
C GLU A 452 3.71 -2.33 -24.04
N GLN A 453 3.57 -3.56 -23.57
CA GLN A 453 2.97 -3.92 -22.29
C GLN A 453 3.98 -3.95 -21.14
N LEU A 454 5.29 -3.85 -21.43
CA LEU A 454 6.37 -3.86 -20.44
C LEU A 454 7.00 -2.47 -20.29
N ILE A 455 7.00 -1.97 -19.07
CA ILE A 455 7.59 -0.69 -18.73
C ILE A 455 8.76 -0.93 -17.80
N LEU A 456 9.96 -0.60 -18.22
CA LEU A 456 11.17 -0.74 -17.42
C LEU A 456 11.42 0.57 -16.65
N TYR A 457 11.70 0.46 -15.34
CA TYR A 457 11.98 1.62 -14.51
C TYR A 457 13.21 1.42 -13.60
N LYS A 458 13.76 2.54 -13.10
CA LYS A 458 14.90 2.59 -12.19
C LYS A 458 14.64 3.61 -11.08
N LYS A 459 15.37 3.50 -9.98
CA LYS A 459 15.35 4.47 -8.87
C LYS A 459 13.94 4.78 -8.35
N ASP A 460 13.08 3.75 -8.30
CA ASP A 460 11.70 3.87 -7.81
C ASP A 460 10.85 4.92 -8.53
N GLU A 461 11.20 5.26 -9.79
CA GLU A 461 10.44 6.18 -10.64
C GLU A 461 9.94 5.47 -11.90
N ILE A 462 8.62 5.34 -12.00
CA ILE A 462 7.97 4.75 -13.18
C ILE A 462 7.81 5.84 -14.25
N PRO A 463 8.29 5.62 -15.49
CA PRO A 463 8.13 6.58 -16.56
C PRO A 463 6.68 6.61 -17.06
N PHE A 464 6.05 7.81 -17.05
CA PHE A 464 4.66 7.98 -17.47
C PHE A 464 4.48 7.97 -18.99
N GLY A 465 5.48 8.42 -19.76
CA GLY A 465 5.40 8.50 -21.22
C GLY A 465 4.89 7.22 -21.89
N PRO A 466 5.47 6.04 -21.60
CA PRO A 466 5.01 4.77 -22.16
C PRO A 466 3.56 4.43 -21.78
N ILE A 467 3.15 4.71 -20.52
CA ILE A 467 1.79 4.44 -20.04
C ILE A 467 0.78 5.31 -20.79
N ILE A 468 1.01 6.61 -20.82
CA ILE A 468 0.12 7.55 -21.51
C ILE A 468 0.04 7.23 -23.01
N LYS A 469 1.16 6.84 -23.63
CA LYS A 469 1.16 6.40 -25.02
C LYS A 469 0.26 5.18 -25.22
N TYR A 470 0.42 4.16 -24.37
CA TYR A 470 -0.39 2.94 -24.44
C TYR A 470 -1.89 3.21 -24.26
N LEU A 471 -2.24 4.05 -23.25
CA LEU A 471 -3.63 4.42 -23.01
C LEU A 471 -4.22 5.21 -24.20
N LYS A 472 -3.46 6.12 -24.83
CA LYS A 472 -3.89 6.85 -26.03
C LYS A 472 -4.10 5.93 -27.24
N GLU A 473 -3.26 4.91 -27.40
CA GLU A 473 -3.44 3.91 -28.46
C GLU A 473 -4.73 3.10 -28.25
N LEU A 474 -5.05 2.74 -27.00
CA LEU A 474 -6.33 2.11 -26.65
C LEU A 474 -7.51 3.06 -26.88
N ASP A 475 -7.39 4.34 -26.52
CA ASP A 475 -8.41 5.34 -26.81
C ASP A 475 -8.73 5.41 -28.32
N SER A 476 -7.70 5.40 -29.14
CA SER A 476 -7.89 5.40 -30.60
C SER A 476 -8.64 4.16 -31.09
N ARG A 477 -8.32 2.98 -30.54
CA ARG A 477 -9.02 1.73 -30.90
C ARG A 477 -10.49 1.76 -30.43
N ILE A 478 -10.75 2.22 -29.20
CA ILE A 478 -12.13 2.39 -28.70
C ILE A 478 -12.94 3.30 -29.61
N ILE A 479 -12.35 4.44 -30.01
CA ILE A 479 -12.98 5.37 -30.93
C ILE A 479 -13.25 4.69 -32.29
N ASP A 480 -12.30 3.94 -32.82
CA ASP A 480 -12.43 3.25 -34.10
C ASP A 480 -13.56 2.21 -34.09
N ASP A 481 -13.60 1.35 -33.07
CA ASP A 481 -14.62 0.32 -32.90
C ASP A 481 -16.02 0.91 -32.75
N ILE A 482 -16.15 1.96 -31.94
CA ILE A 482 -17.43 2.67 -31.75
C ILE A 482 -17.83 3.38 -33.04
N THR A 483 -16.88 4.00 -33.75
CA THR A 483 -17.15 4.65 -35.04
C THR A 483 -17.74 3.66 -36.01
N ILE A 484 -17.11 2.50 -36.22
CA ILE A 484 -17.60 1.44 -37.11
C ILE A 484 -19.02 0.99 -36.69
N LYS A 485 -19.23 0.76 -35.41
CA LYS A 485 -20.51 0.25 -34.89
C LYS A 485 -21.67 1.26 -35.03
N PHE A 486 -21.40 2.54 -34.86
CA PHE A 486 -22.44 3.60 -34.81
C PHE A 486 -22.42 4.48 -36.06
N GLN A 487 -21.62 4.19 -37.06
CA GLN A 487 -21.44 5.00 -38.28
C GLN A 487 -22.77 5.42 -38.91
N ASP A 488 -23.64 4.46 -39.21
CA ASP A 488 -24.96 4.75 -39.84
C ASP A 488 -25.87 5.57 -38.92
N THR A 489 -25.79 5.37 -37.62
CA THR A 489 -26.62 6.09 -36.64
C THR A 489 -26.15 7.53 -36.51
N ILE A 490 -24.84 7.74 -36.41
CA ILE A 490 -24.23 9.07 -36.34
C ILE A 490 -24.50 9.84 -37.63
N THR A 491 -24.34 9.20 -38.79
CA THR A 491 -24.58 9.83 -40.09
C THR A 491 -26.02 10.31 -40.21
N ARG A 492 -27.01 9.46 -39.90
CA ARG A 492 -28.44 9.88 -39.91
C ARG A 492 -28.76 11.02 -38.96
N GLU A 493 -28.15 11.04 -37.77
CA GLU A 493 -28.39 12.10 -36.80
C GLU A 493 -27.77 13.42 -37.27
N ILE A 494 -26.59 13.38 -37.86
CA ILE A 494 -25.93 14.54 -38.47
C ILE A 494 -26.80 15.09 -39.62
N GLU A 495 -27.30 14.23 -40.52
CA GLU A 495 -28.23 14.59 -41.60
C GLU A 495 -29.46 15.31 -41.07
N LYS A 496 -30.08 14.73 -40.06
CA LYS A 496 -31.24 15.31 -39.37
C LYS A 496 -30.93 16.70 -38.80
N LYS A 497 -29.82 16.84 -38.10
CA LYS A 497 -29.39 18.11 -37.53
C LYS A 497 -29.09 19.17 -38.60
N ILE A 498 -28.51 18.78 -39.72
CA ILE A 498 -28.24 19.67 -40.86
C ILE A 498 -29.57 20.15 -41.49
N THR A 499 -30.54 19.24 -41.73
CA THR A 499 -31.82 19.59 -42.31
C THR A 499 -32.66 20.49 -41.41
N GLU A 500 -32.61 20.28 -40.08
CA GLU A 500 -33.29 21.11 -39.10
C GLU A 500 -32.64 22.48 -38.89
N ASN A 501 -31.34 22.61 -39.16
CA ASN A 501 -30.50 23.77 -38.83
C ASN A 501 -29.64 24.29 -39.97
N GLN A 502 -30.22 24.55 -41.16
CA GLN A 502 -29.46 24.93 -42.35
C GLN A 502 -28.50 26.13 -42.21
N ASN A 503 -28.71 27.03 -41.22
CA ASN A 503 -27.85 28.22 -40.98
C ASN A 503 -27.29 28.27 -39.54
N LYS A 504 -27.21 27.14 -38.81
CA LYS A 504 -26.83 27.15 -37.42
C LYS A 504 -25.57 26.34 -37.15
N ILE A 505 -25.15 26.38 -35.92
CA ILE A 505 -24.05 25.57 -35.38
C ILE A 505 -24.60 24.25 -34.91
N ILE A 506 -23.92 23.15 -35.24
CA ILE A 506 -24.25 21.81 -34.76
C ILE A 506 -23.24 21.43 -33.68
N PHE A 507 -23.77 21.10 -32.51
CA PHE A 507 -22.99 20.65 -31.35
C PHE A 507 -22.84 19.12 -31.42
N LEU A 508 -21.63 18.63 -31.67
CA LEU A 508 -21.37 17.19 -31.81
C LEU A 508 -21.44 16.47 -30.47
N ASP A 509 -21.19 17.18 -29.38
CA ASP A 509 -21.35 16.65 -28.02
C ASP A 509 -22.80 16.19 -27.76
N GLN A 510 -23.80 16.91 -28.23
CA GLN A 510 -25.21 16.54 -28.08
C GLN A 510 -25.55 15.20 -28.78
N ILE A 511 -24.84 14.90 -29.87
CA ILE A 511 -25.00 13.61 -30.58
C ILE A 511 -24.31 12.51 -29.77
N ALA A 512 -23.12 12.81 -29.23
CA ALA A 512 -22.36 11.89 -28.39
C ALA A 512 -23.13 11.52 -27.13
N ASP A 513 -23.66 12.53 -26.41
CA ASP A 513 -24.44 12.34 -25.19
C ASP A 513 -25.74 11.56 -25.42
N LYS A 514 -26.43 11.83 -26.53
CA LYS A 514 -27.67 11.15 -26.90
C LYS A 514 -27.51 9.64 -27.04
N TYR A 515 -26.38 9.20 -27.53
CA TYR A 515 -26.10 7.77 -27.81
C TYR A 515 -25.11 7.16 -26.82
N ASP A 516 -24.67 7.91 -25.79
CA ASP A 516 -23.68 7.50 -24.79
C ASP A 516 -22.38 6.97 -25.45
N ILE A 517 -21.87 7.75 -26.42
CA ILE A 517 -20.65 7.42 -27.16
C ILE A 517 -19.60 8.52 -27.02
N PRO A 518 -18.29 8.20 -27.16
CA PRO A 518 -17.25 9.23 -27.15
C PRO A 518 -17.41 10.24 -28.28
N VAL A 519 -17.26 11.53 -27.99
CA VAL A 519 -17.33 12.61 -28.99
C VAL A 519 -16.31 12.39 -30.12
N GLY A 520 -15.14 11.78 -29.78
CA GLY A 520 -14.12 11.40 -30.76
C GLY A 520 -14.63 10.49 -31.88
N SER A 521 -15.63 9.60 -31.59
CA SER A 521 -16.24 8.74 -32.60
C SER A 521 -17.15 9.53 -33.55
N VAL A 522 -17.88 10.52 -33.03
CA VAL A 522 -18.71 11.42 -33.84
C VAL A 522 -17.80 12.28 -34.74
N LEU A 523 -16.73 12.85 -34.18
CA LEU A 523 -15.74 13.63 -34.89
C LEU A 523 -15.06 12.83 -36.01
N LYS A 524 -14.71 11.58 -35.74
CA LYS A 524 -14.11 10.71 -36.73
C LYS A 524 -15.08 10.42 -37.86
N THR A 525 -16.33 10.08 -37.56
CA THR A 525 -17.37 9.86 -38.58
C THR A 525 -17.54 11.10 -39.48
N VAL A 526 -17.59 12.31 -38.91
CA VAL A 526 -17.70 13.57 -39.67
C VAL A 526 -16.50 13.74 -40.60
N ARG A 527 -15.27 13.54 -40.09
CA ARG A 527 -14.04 13.66 -40.91
C ARG A 527 -14.00 12.62 -42.03
N ASP A 528 -14.38 11.37 -41.75
CA ASP A 528 -14.39 10.29 -42.75
C ASP A 528 -15.42 10.58 -43.83
N LEU A 529 -16.61 11.10 -43.45
CA LEU A 529 -17.62 11.55 -44.43
C LEU A 529 -17.15 12.74 -45.26
N GLN A 530 -16.47 13.73 -44.67
CA GLN A 530 -15.92 14.85 -45.42
C GLN A 530 -14.77 14.46 -46.35
N SER A 531 -13.96 13.44 -45.97
CA SER A 531 -12.82 12.98 -46.75
C SER A 531 -13.22 12.00 -47.88
N SER A 532 -14.33 11.27 -47.73
CA SER A 532 -14.83 10.32 -48.76
C SER A 532 -15.40 11.00 -50.02
N ASN A 533 -15.41 12.29 -50.04
CA ASN A 533 -16.06 13.16 -50.99
C ASN A 533 -15.49 13.17 -52.41
N GLU A 534 -14.34 12.55 -52.64
CA GLU A 534 -13.77 12.50 -54.00
C GLU A 534 -14.36 11.39 -54.87
N ARG A 535 -15.26 10.52 -54.33
CA ARG A 535 -15.70 9.30 -55.04
C ARG A 535 -17.21 8.97 -55.02
N SER A 536 -18.08 9.73 -54.30
CA SER A 536 -19.51 9.38 -54.21
C SER A 536 -20.44 10.58 -54.45
N ASN A 537 -21.43 10.41 -55.35
CA ASN A 537 -22.48 11.38 -55.67
C ASN A 537 -23.62 11.40 -54.61
N GLU A 538 -23.36 11.15 -53.36
CA GLU A 538 -24.40 11.18 -52.35
C GLU A 538 -24.74 12.64 -51.90
N PRO A 539 -26.04 13.00 -51.86
CA PRO A 539 -26.47 14.38 -51.62
C PRO A 539 -26.06 14.90 -50.20
N VAL A 540 -25.91 14.01 -49.24
CA VAL A 540 -25.55 14.35 -47.86
C VAL A 540 -24.11 14.84 -47.77
N ILE A 541 -23.25 14.26 -48.52
CA ILE A 541 -21.82 14.56 -48.52
C ILE A 541 -21.56 15.96 -49.10
N SER A 542 -22.34 16.37 -50.09
CA SER A 542 -22.25 17.73 -50.68
C SER A 542 -22.69 18.82 -49.67
N ILE A 543 -23.62 18.50 -48.79
CA ILE A 543 -24.11 19.42 -47.76
C ILE A 543 -23.12 19.52 -46.59
N LEU A 544 -22.44 18.41 -46.20
CA LEU A 544 -21.40 18.40 -45.16
C LEU A 544 -20.19 19.29 -45.48
N ASN A 545 -19.89 19.47 -46.76
CA ASN A 545 -18.82 20.36 -47.22
C ASN A 545 -19.13 21.83 -47.01
N ASN A 546 -20.40 22.19 -46.77
CA ASN A 546 -20.78 23.55 -46.39
C ASN A 546 -20.60 23.83 -44.88
N PHE A 547 -20.02 22.89 -44.13
CA PHE A 547 -19.74 23.05 -42.73
C PHE A 547 -18.23 22.94 -42.44
N LEU A 548 -17.74 23.89 -41.65
CA LEU A 548 -16.38 23.86 -41.10
C LEU A 548 -16.38 23.15 -39.75
N LEU A 549 -15.55 22.12 -39.63
CA LEU A 549 -15.37 21.40 -38.36
C LEU A 549 -14.31 22.11 -37.51
N ILE A 550 -14.74 22.60 -36.34
CA ILE A 550 -13.89 23.27 -35.35
C ILE A 550 -14.14 22.63 -34.00
N ASP A 551 -13.12 21.95 -33.46
CA ASP A 551 -13.25 21.19 -32.21
C ASP A 551 -14.51 20.29 -32.25
N ASN A 552 -15.42 20.42 -31.31
CA ASN A 552 -16.67 19.66 -31.22
C ASN A 552 -17.87 20.33 -31.92
N TYR A 553 -17.62 21.29 -32.82
CA TYR A 553 -18.64 22.09 -33.48
C TYR A 553 -18.54 22.01 -35.00
N MET A 554 -19.69 21.88 -35.66
CA MET A 554 -19.80 22.09 -37.10
C MET A 554 -20.47 23.43 -37.35
N ILE A 555 -19.78 24.37 -38.01
CA ILE A 555 -20.24 25.73 -38.26
C ILE A 555 -20.48 25.90 -39.76
N SER A 556 -21.68 26.37 -40.13
CA SER A 556 -22.02 26.59 -41.53
C SER A 556 -21.09 27.66 -42.16
N ILE A 557 -20.53 27.33 -43.33
CA ILE A 557 -19.66 28.26 -44.09
C ILE A 557 -20.46 29.50 -44.52
N ASP A 558 -21.76 29.38 -44.78
CA ASP A 558 -22.60 30.53 -45.11
C ASP A 558 -22.71 31.50 -43.94
N LYS A 559 -22.90 30.95 -42.71
CA LYS A 559 -22.87 31.77 -41.50
C LYS A 559 -21.54 32.48 -41.30
N ILE A 560 -20.43 31.78 -41.54
CA ILE A 560 -19.09 32.37 -41.49
C ILE A 560 -18.96 33.49 -42.51
N ASN A 561 -19.34 33.28 -43.76
CA ASN A 561 -19.23 34.26 -44.85
C ASN A 561 -20.05 35.50 -44.58
N MET A 562 -21.19 35.40 -43.91
CA MET A 562 -21.98 36.56 -43.50
C MET A 562 -21.27 37.45 -42.46
N MET A 563 -20.42 36.85 -41.63
CA MET A 563 -19.70 37.54 -40.55
C MET A 563 -18.35 38.12 -41.00
N LEU A 564 -17.74 37.58 -42.07
CA LEU A 564 -16.41 38.01 -42.55
C LEU A 564 -16.30 39.51 -42.83
N PRO A 565 -17.27 40.20 -43.48
CA PRO A 565 -17.13 41.64 -43.79
C PRO A 565 -17.05 42.53 -42.54
N GLU A 566 -17.71 42.14 -41.46
CA GLU A 566 -17.63 42.87 -40.19
C GLU A 566 -16.36 42.47 -39.39
N LEU A 567 -15.96 41.22 -39.46
CA LEU A 567 -14.73 40.75 -38.83
C LEU A 567 -13.48 41.39 -39.42
N ASP A 568 -13.48 41.67 -40.74
CA ASP A 568 -12.40 42.38 -41.43
C ASP A 568 -12.17 43.83 -40.90
N LYS A 569 -13.14 44.41 -40.21
CA LYS A 569 -13.04 45.76 -39.60
C LYS A 569 -12.49 45.73 -38.18
N ILE A 570 -12.38 44.53 -37.57
CA ILE A 570 -11.97 44.36 -36.19
C ILE A 570 -10.49 44.03 -36.14
N ASN A 571 -9.73 44.77 -35.29
CA ASN A 571 -8.29 44.58 -35.15
C ASN A 571 -7.91 43.92 -33.81
N LYS A 572 -8.77 43.99 -32.80
CA LYS A 572 -8.49 43.41 -31.49
C LYS A 572 -9.15 42.04 -31.35
N LEU A 573 -8.44 41.08 -30.76
CA LEU A 573 -8.94 39.75 -30.55
C LEU A 573 -10.18 39.71 -29.64
N GLN A 574 -10.21 40.56 -28.60
CA GLN A 574 -11.32 40.61 -27.67
C GLN A 574 -12.62 41.13 -28.32
N ASP A 575 -12.52 42.13 -29.19
CA ASP A 575 -13.66 42.64 -29.95
C ASP A 575 -14.18 41.59 -30.95
N ALA A 576 -13.28 40.79 -31.53
CA ALA A 576 -13.65 39.66 -32.38
C ALA A 576 -14.34 38.56 -31.62
N ILE A 577 -13.84 38.20 -30.41
CA ILE A 577 -14.49 37.23 -29.52
C ILE A 577 -15.89 37.71 -29.19
N TYR A 578 -16.06 38.95 -28.74
CA TYR A 578 -17.35 39.54 -28.43
C TYR A 578 -18.32 39.51 -29.64
N PHE A 579 -17.83 39.91 -30.82
CA PHE A 579 -18.63 39.92 -32.05
C PHE A 579 -19.09 38.50 -32.45
N LEU A 580 -18.17 37.54 -32.41
CA LEU A 580 -18.49 36.13 -32.77
C LEU A 580 -19.42 35.47 -31.73
N SER A 581 -19.22 35.72 -30.43
CA SER A 581 -20.12 35.23 -29.38
C SER A 581 -21.52 35.79 -29.50
N LYS A 582 -21.66 37.08 -29.85
CA LYS A 582 -22.95 37.70 -30.10
C LYS A 582 -23.69 37.09 -31.31
N ASN A 583 -22.98 36.46 -32.22
CA ASN A 583 -23.51 35.73 -33.37
C ASN A 583 -23.64 34.22 -33.12
N ASP A 584 -23.80 33.83 -31.85
CA ASP A 584 -23.98 32.45 -31.36
C ASP A 584 -22.78 31.51 -31.58
N ILE A 585 -21.57 32.02 -31.88
CA ILE A 585 -20.37 31.18 -31.93
C ILE A 585 -19.90 30.90 -30.50
N PRO A 586 -19.71 29.66 -30.09
CA PRO A 586 -19.19 29.34 -28.76
C PRO A 586 -17.79 29.91 -28.53
N GLU A 587 -17.59 30.56 -27.39
CA GLU A 587 -16.32 31.25 -27.06
C GLU A 587 -15.11 30.29 -27.12
N GLU A 588 -15.34 29.04 -26.71
CA GLU A 588 -14.32 28.00 -26.65
C GLU A 588 -13.68 27.69 -28.01
N CYS A 589 -14.46 27.81 -29.11
CA CYS A 589 -13.95 27.50 -30.45
C CYS A 589 -13.47 28.72 -31.21
N ILE A 590 -13.68 29.95 -30.73
CA ILE A 590 -13.38 31.18 -31.48
C ILE A 590 -11.89 31.31 -31.83
N THR A 591 -11.00 31.05 -30.88
CA THR A 591 -9.55 31.11 -31.10
C THR A 591 -9.05 30.08 -32.11
N LEU A 592 -9.75 28.93 -32.23
CA LEU A 592 -9.47 27.92 -33.23
C LEU A 592 -10.14 28.22 -34.58
N LEU A 593 -11.25 28.94 -34.57
CA LEU A 593 -11.97 29.35 -35.77
C LEU A 593 -11.23 30.43 -36.55
N ILE A 594 -10.78 31.50 -35.85
CA ILE A 594 -10.13 32.67 -36.44
C ILE A 594 -9.03 32.32 -37.46
N PRO A 595 -8.06 31.41 -37.14
CA PRO A 595 -7.04 31.03 -38.12
C PRO A 595 -7.60 30.27 -39.34
N LYS A 596 -8.63 29.48 -39.14
CA LYS A 596 -9.23 28.66 -40.22
C LYS A 596 -10.08 29.48 -41.20
N ILE A 597 -10.55 30.64 -40.78
CA ILE A 597 -11.30 31.57 -41.65
C ILE A 597 -10.39 32.63 -42.30
N GLY A 598 -9.06 32.49 -42.20
CA GLY A 598 -8.09 33.29 -42.93
C GLY A 598 -7.55 34.52 -42.17
N PHE A 599 -7.63 34.52 -40.84
CA PHE A 599 -6.99 35.52 -40.00
C PHE A 599 -5.83 34.90 -39.22
N GLU A 600 -4.89 35.77 -38.81
CA GLU A 600 -3.79 35.41 -37.91
C GLU A 600 -3.99 36.12 -36.57
N ILE A 601 -3.75 35.40 -35.48
CA ILE A 601 -3.78 35.99 -34.14
C ILE A 601 -2.34 36.32 -33.74
N ILE A 602 -2.09 37.59 -33.45
CA ILE A 602 -0.79 38.10 -33.02
C ILE A 602 -0.88 38.37 -31.53
N TRP A 603 -0.18 37.56 -30.74
CA TRP A 603 -0.13 37.68 -29.28
C TRP A 603 0.99 38.66 -28.88
N ASN A 604 0.64 39.83 -28.29
CA ASN A 604 1.57 40.80 -27.75
C ASN A 604 1.72 40.69 -26.23
N GLY A 605 0.95 39.83 -25.58
CA GLY A 605 0.92 39.56 -24.15
C GLY A 605 0.28 38.19 -23.85
N ILE A 606 -0.06 37.95 -22.58
CA ILE A 606 -0.64 36.69 -22.11
C ILE A 606 -2.18 36.69 -22.26
N ASP A 607 -2.80 37.88 -22.22
CA ASP A 607 -4.25 38.07 -22.27
C ASP A 607 -4.77 38.36 -23.69
N ALA A 608 -6.03 37.97 -23.94
CA ALA A 608 -6.74 38.25 -25.18
C ALA A 608 -6.89 39.78 -25.45
N ASN A 609 -6.81 40.61 -24.39
CA ASN A 609 -6.79 42.08 -24.49
C ASN A 609 -5.57 42.62 -25.21
N ASP A 610 -4.44 41.91 -25.10
CA ASP A 610 -3.15 42.31 -25.70
C ASP A 610 -2.92 41.65 -27.07
N ALA A 611 -3.89 40.84 -27.54
CA ALA A 611 -3.81 40.17 -28.82
C ALA A 611 -4.57 40.94 -29.91
N SER A 612 -4.03 40.94 -31.13
CA SER A 612 -4.64 41.49 -32.33
C SER A 612 -4.93 40.41 -33.37
N ILE A 613 -5.90 40.68 -34.22
CA ILE A 613 -6.22 39.85 -35.38
C ILE A 613 -5.90 40.61 -36.66
N GLN A 614 -5.33 39.88 -37.63
CA GLN A 614 -5.00 40.44 -38.93
C GLN A 614 -5.32 39.42 -40.03
N ARG A 615 -5.87 39.88 -41.15
CA ARG A 615 -6.13 38.99 -42.28
C ARG A 615 -4.81 38.45 -42.86
N GLN A 616 -4.72 37.16 -43.04
CA GLN A 616 -3.54 36.53 -43.63
C GLN A 616 -3.37 37.04 -45.07
N SER A 617 -2.25 37.68 -45.36
CA SER A 617 -1.90 38.03 -46.74
C SER A 617 -1.68 36.76 -47.52
N LYS A 618 -2.44 36.57 -48.65
CA LYS A 618 -2.20 35.46 -49.56
C LYS A 618 -0.74 35.50 -50.01
N LYS A 619 0.10 34.59 -49.47
CA LYS A 619 1.41 34.34 -50.07
C LYS A 619 1.14 33.88 -51.48
N LYS A 620 1.51 34.70 -52.47
CA LYS A 620 1.63 34.26 -53.86
C LYS A 620 2.63 33.09 -53.87
N SER A 621 2.14 31.88 -54.09
CA SER A 621 2.96 30.72 -54.41
C SER A 621 3.41 30.78 -55.86
#